data_c632a6d26afed6aa53e73c7aad369eb7
#
_entry.id   c632a6d26afed6aa53e73c7aad369eb7
#
_cell.length_a   1.000
_cell.length_b   1.000
_cell.length_c   1.000
_cell.angle_alpha   90.00
_cell.angle_beta   90.00
_cell.angle_gamma   90.00
#
_symmetry.space_group_name_H-M   'P 1'
#
loop_
_entity.id
_entity.type
_entity.pdbx_description
1 polymer ?
#
loop_
_entity_poly.entity_id
_entity_poly.type
_entity_poly.pdbx_seq_one_letter_code
_entity_poly.pdbx_strand_id
1 'polypeptide(L)'
;MTQLSSINKSIILPLGEVNLTRKISSLLIIFRTNSNIEIWDQNKKRIFEKDKIEYVKRSLNSLIKAVKNLRENYNSININIKIVDDNSKKENIAVIKNILDKSKENFEIINHNHSEHLNVIKEQKSKDTFSNLSSLLKCFEIGKNNGEDLI
;
A
#
# COMPACT_ATOMS: atom_id res chain seq x y z
N MET A 1 20.27 17.59 17.05
CA MET A 1 21.41 16.68 17.30
C MET A 1 21.05 15.29 16.81
N THR A 2 21.79 14.76 15.85
CA THR A 2 21.58 13.41 15.33
C THR A 2 22.27 12.42 16.27
N GLN A 3 21.53 11.61 16.97
CA GLN A 3 22.11 10.54 17.79
C GLN A 3 22.25 9.27 16.94
N LEU A 4 23.49 8.86 16.71
CA LEU A 4 23.81 7.56 16.15
C LEU A 4 23.75 6.50 17.26
N SER A 5 22.80 5.59 17.19
CA SER A 5 22.77 4.44 18.10
C SER A 5 23.92 3.49 17.78
N SER A 6 24.86 3.32 18.71
CA SER A 6 26.01 2.42 18.56
C SER A 6 25.62 0.94 18.52
N ILE A 7 24.43 0.59 18.97
CA ILE A 7 23.99 -0.81 19.09
C ILE A 7 23.33 -1.33 17.81
N ASN A 8 22.57 -0.49 17.08
CA ASN A 8 21.78 -0.94 15.93
C ASN A 8 22.11 -0.22 14.61
N LYS A 9 23.12 0.61 14.57
CA LYS A 9 23.46 1.43 13.38
C LYS A 9 22.23 2.16 12.78
N SER A 10 21.24 2.50 13.63
CA SER A 10 20.05 3.24 13.21
C SER A 10 20.24 4.73 13.51
N ILE A 11 19.83 5.55 12.56
CA ILE A 11 19.79 7.01 12.71
C ILE A 11 18.39 7.37 13.16
N ILE A 12 18.26 7.93 14.37
CA ILE A 12 17.01 8.52 14.81
C ILE A 12 17.01 9.97 14.36
N LEU A 13 16.23 10.28 13.35
CA LEU A 13 15.98 11.66 12.93
C LEU A 13 14.88 12.24 13.82
N PRO A 14 15.07 13.40 14.43
CA PRO A 14 13.96 14.08 15.08
C PRO A 14 12.94 14.46 14.01
N LEU A 15 11.76 13.84 14.07
CA LEU A 15 10.62 14.32 13.32
C LEU A 15 10.24 15.67 13.94
N GLY A 16 10.27 16.72 13.13
CA GLY A 16 9.82 18.04 13.59
C GLY A 16 8.36 17.96 14.07
N GLU A 17 8.00 18.83 14.99
CA GLU A 17 6.60 18.97 15.40
C GLU A 17 5.78 19.39 14.19
N VAL A 18 4.82 18.54 13.79
CA VAL A 18 3.85 18.86 12.75
C VAL A 18 2.61 19.39 13.44
N ASN A 19 2.40 20.69 13.40
CA ASN A 19 1.15 21.29 13.83
C ASN A 19 0.10 21.06 12.75
N LEU A 20 -0.83 20.15 13.01
CA LEU A 20 -1.99 19.95 12.15
C LEU A 20 -2.92 21.17 12.25
N THR A 21 -2.98 21.94 11.17
CA THR A 21 -3.80 23.17 11.11
C THR A 21 -5.26 22.89 10.81
N ARG A 22 -5.62 21.65 10.50
CA ARG A 22 -7.01 21.22 10.20
C ARG A 22 -7.36 19.93 10.93
N LYS A 23 -8.64 19.80 11.28
CA LYS A 23 -9.19 18.56 11.82
C LYS A 23 -9.34 17.55 10.68
N ILE A 24 -8.79 16.36 10.87
CA ILE A 24 -8.95 15.24 9.93
C ILE A 24 -10.15 14.43 10.39
N SER A 25 -11.13 14.25 9.52
CA SER A 25 -12.33 13.45 9.76
C SER A 25 -12.39 12.19 8.90
N SER A 26 -11.62 12.15 7.83
CA SER A 26 -11.56 11.01 6.91
C SER A 26 -10.15 10.69 6.45
N LEU A 27 -9.87 9.40 6.25
CA LEU A 27 -8.58 8.85 5.79
C LEU A 27 -8.84 7.82 4.70
N LEU A 28 -8.26 8.05 3.51
CA LEU A 28 -8.18 7.07 2.45
C LEU A 28 -6.82 6.37 2.49
N ILE A 29 -6.84 5.05 2.56
CA ILE A 29 -5.63 4.22 2.49
C ILE A 29 -5.66 3.48 1.15
N ILE A 30 -4.65 3.71 0.32
CA ILE A 30 -4.49 3.01 -0.95
C ILE A 30 -3.34 2.02 -0.83
N PHE A 31 -3.67 0.73 -0.95
CA PHE A 31 -2.70 -0.35 -0.88
C PHE A 31 -2.57 -1.02 -2.24
N ARG A 32 -1.39 -0.94 -2.85
CA ARG A 32 -1.12 -1.61 -4.12
C ARG A 32 -0.67 -3.04 -3.88
N THR A 33 -1.17 -3.97 -4.70
CA THR A 33 -0.73 -5.36 -4.69
C THR A 33 -0.61 -5.93 -6.10
N ASN A 34 0.34 -6.81 -6.26
CA ASN A 34 0.52 -7.68 -7.41
C ASN A 34 1.25 -8.93 -6.92
N SER A 35 0.52 -10.00 -6.75
CA SER A 35 1.06 -11.27 -6.25
C SER A 35 1.36 -12.30 -7.35
N ASN A 36 1.14 -11.96 -8.61
CA ASN A 36 1.35 -12.85 -9.76
C ASN A 36 2.75 -12.71 -10.39
N ILE A 37 3.51 -11.69 -10.01
CA ILE A 37 4.87 -11.48 -10.54
C ILE A 37 5.86 -12.24 -9.66
N GLU A 38 6.75 -13.00 -10.27
CA GLU A 38 7.93 -13.54 -9.60
C GLU A 38 8.74 -12.39 -9.02
N ILE A 39 9.21 -12.58 -7.80
CA ILE A 39 10.04 -11.56 -7.18
C ILE A 39 11.35 -11.53 -7.97
N TRP A 40 11.65 -10.38 -8.56
CA TRP A 40 12.90 -10.16 -9.25
C TRP A 40 14.06 -10.44 -8.32
N ASP A 41 14.65 -11.60 -8.46
CA ASP A 41 15.90 -11.90 -7.82
C ASP A 41 17.03 -11.56 -8.78
N GLN A 42 17.54 -10.39 -8.62
CA GLN A 42 18.76 -9.99 -9.27
C GLN A 42 19.91 -10.30 -8.33
N ASN A 43 20.29 -11.55 -8.24
CA ASN A 43 21.55 -12.00 -7.62
C ASN A 43 21.73 -11.77 -6.10
N LYS A 44 20.70 -11.44 -5.35
CA LYS A 44 20.77 -11.36 -3.88
C LYS A 44 19.78 -12.32 -3.25
N LYS A 45 20.27 -13.36 -2.59
CA LYS A 45 19.45 -14.19 -1.70
C LYS A 45 18.73 -13.27 -0.70
N ARG A 46 17.41 -13.20 -0.77
CA ARG A 46 16.62 -12.51 0.23
C ARG A 46 16.57 -13.36 1.49
N ILE A 47 16.53 -12.71 2.64
CA ILE A 47 16.43 -13.39 3.95
C ILE A 47 15.18 -14.29 4.02
N PHE A 48 14.17 -14.03 3.19
CA PHE A 48 12.93 -14.80 3.12
C PHE A 48 12.58 -15.09 1.66
N GLU A 49 12.92 -16.29 1.20
CA GLU A 49 12.48 -16.82 -0.09
C GLU A 49 11.06 -17.39 0.06
N LYS A 50 10.06 -16.54 0.00
CA LYS A 50 8.64 -16.94 0.06
C LYS A 50 7.89 -16.40 -1.14
N ASP A 51 6.78 -17.05 -1.46
CA ASP A 51 5.84 -16.54 -2.46
C ASP A 51 5.43 -15.11 -2.16
N LYS A 52 5.25 -14.31 -3.21
CA LYS A 52 4.93 -12.89 -3.07
C LYS A 52 3.68 -12.63 -2.23
N ILE A 53 2.71 -13.54 -2.25
CA ILE A 53 1.52 -13.43 -1.41
C ILE A 53 1.84 -13.41 0.10
N GLU A 54 2.90 -14.07 0.53
CA GLU A 54 3.29 -14.05 1.95
C GLU A 54 3.76 -12.66 2.39
N TYR A 55 4.41 -11.92 1.50
CA TYR A 55 4.78 -10.52 1.78
C TYR A 55 3.55 -9.61 1.79
N VAL A 56 2.61 -9.84 0.87
CA VAL A 56 1.34 -9.12 0.85
C VAL A 56 0.56 -9.35 2.14
N LYS A 57 0.43 -10.60 2.59
CA LYS A 57 -0.20 -10.96 3.87
C LYS A 57 0.44 -10.21 5.05
N ARG A 58 1.76 -10.22 5.10
CA ARG A 58 2.50 -9.56 6.18
C ARG A 58 2.26 -8.05 6.19
N SER A 59 2.36 -7.41 5.03
CA SER A 59 2.13 -5.97 4.89
C SER A 59 0.69 -5.60 5.22
N LEU A 60 -0.28 -6.37 4.76
CA LEU A 60 -1.69 -6.14 5.02
C LEU A 60 -2.05 -6.32 6.50
N ASN A 61 -1.52 -7.35 7.15
CA ASN A 61 -1.71 -7.54 8.59
C ASN A 61 -1.07 -6.40 9.40
N SER A 62 0.08 -5.88 8.96
CA SER A 62 0.71 -4.71 9.57
C SER A 62 -0.16 -3.46 9.42
N LEU A 63 -0.73 -3.25 8.22
CA LEU A 63 -1.67 -2.16 7.97
C LEU A 63 -2.90 -2.26 8.89
N ILE A 64 -3.52 -3.42 8.97
CA ILE A 64 -4.70 -3.64 9.84
C ILE A 64 -4.37 -3.37 11.31
N LYS A 65 -3.19 -3.79 11.77
CA LYS A 65 -2.73 -3.47 13.13
C LYS A 65 -2.58 -1.96 13.34
N ALA A 66 -2.02 -1.24 12.36
CA ALA A 66 -1.90 0.21 12.43
C ALA A 66 -3.27 0.90 12.43
N VAL A 67 -4.21 0.45 11.61
CA VAL A 67 -5.59 0.95 11.60
C VAL A 67 -6.28 0.70 12.94
N LYS A 68 -6.09 -0.47 13.53
CA LYS A 68 -6.64 -0.77 14.86
C LYS A 68 -6.09 0.19 15.92
N ASN A 69 -4.78 0.43 15.94
CA ASN A 69 -4.18 1.39 16.86
C ASN A 69 -4.70 2.83 16.63
N LEU A 70 -4.93 3.20 15.35
CA LEU A 70 -5.54 4.48 15.02
C LEU A 70 -6.96 4.58 15.59
N ARG A 71 -7.76 3.52 15.49
CA ARG A 71 -9.13 3.48 16.05
C ARG A 71 -9.17 3.60 17.56
N GLU A 72 -8.19 3.04 18.26
CA GLU A 72 -8.09 3.13 19.72
C GLU A 72 -7.87 4.59 20.18
N ASN A 73 -7.18 5.40 19.37
CA ASN A 73 -6.86 6.79 19.71
C ASN A 73 -7.81 7.81 19.04
N TYR A 74 -8.37 7.47 17.87
CA TYR A 74 -9.15 8.38 17.01
C TYR A 74 -10.35 7.64 16.41
N ASN A 75 -11.33 7.28 17.23
CA ASN A 75 -12.49 6.48 16.84
C ASN A 75 -13.44 7.20 15.86
N SER A 76 -13.37 8.53 15.79
CA SER A 76 -14.27 9.34 14.94
C SER A 76 -13.81 9.48 13.48
N ILE A 77 -12.58 9.03 13.14
CA ILE A 77 -12.06 9.13 11.78
C ILE A 77 -12.73 8.07 10.90
N ASN A 78 -13.31 8.49 9.78
CA ASN A 78 -13.79 7.57 8.76
C ASN A 78 -12.59 7.01 7.97
N ILE A 79 -12.44 5.69 7.94
CA ILE A 79 -11.33 5.04 7.25
C ILE A 79 -11.87 4.22 6.09
N ASN A 80 -11.38 4.52 4.88
CA ASN A 80 -11.64 3.76 3.66
C ASN A 80 -10.34 3.10 3.18
N ILE A 81 -10.37 1.81 2.90
CA ILE A 81 -9.22 1.06 2.39
C ILE A 81 -9.51 0.64 0.95
N LYS A 82 -8.68 1.08 0.01
CA LYS A 82 -8.75 0.66 -1.38
C LYS A 82 -7.52 -0.16 -1.75
N ILE A 83 -7.76 -1.38 -2.19
CA ILE A 83 -6.73 -2.28 -2.67
C ILE A 83 -6.69 -2.20 -4.20
N VAL A 84 -5.62 -1.64 -4.73
CA VAL A 84 -5.40 -1.62 -6.19
C VAL A 84 -4.60 -2.86 -6.55
N ASP A 85 -5.30 -3.85 -7.10
CA ASP A 85 -4.69 -5.11 -7.49
C ASP A 85 -4.31 -5.13 -8.97
N ASP A 86 -3.07 -5.50 -9.22
CA ASP A 86 -2.50 -5.60 -10.54
C ASP A 86 -2.33 -7.07 -10.93
N ASN A 87 -3.43 -7.67 -11.37
CA ASN A 87 -3.48 -9.01 -11.96
C ASN A 87 -2.98 -10.15 -11.03
N SER A 88 -3.32 -10.09 -9.75
CA SER A 88 -3.07 -11.22 -8.84
C SER A 88 -3.95 -12.43 -9.19
N LYS A 89 -3.49 -13.63 -8.83
CA LYS A 89 -4.28 -14.87 -8.96
C LYS A 89 -5.54 -14.80 -8.09
N LYS A 90 -6.62 -15.41 -8.54
CA LYS A 90 -7.91 -15.40 -7.82
C LYS A 90 -7.80 -15.94 -6.40
N GLU A 91 -6.98 -16.96 -6.19
CA GLU A 91 -6.72 -17.53 -4.86
C GLU A 91 -6.07 -16.50 -3.93
N ASN A 92 -5.15 -15.70 -4.46
CA ASN A 92 -4.48 -14.65 -3.70
C ASN A 92 -5.43 -13.50 -3.35
N ILE A 93 -6.32 -13.13 -4.27
CA ILE A 93 -7.37 -12.13 -4.00
C ILE A 93 -8.32 -12.63 -2.90
N ALA A 94 -8.71 -13.92 -2.92
CA ALA A 94 -9.53 -14.51 -1.87
C ALA A 94 -8.85 -14.45 -0.50
N VAL A 95 -7.54 -14.67 -0.44
CA VAL A 95 -6.74 -14.53 0.79
C VAL A 95 -6.72 -13.08 1.28
N ILE A 96 -6.48 -12.11 0.39
CA ILE A 96 -6.50 -10.67 0.70
C ILE A 96 -7.87 -10.29 1.27
N LYS A 97 -8.94 -10.68 0.59
CA LYS A 97 -10.31 -10.42 1.02
C LYS A 97 -10.59 -10.98 2.41
N ASN A 98 -10.23 -12.23 2.68
CA ASN A 98 -10.42 -12.85 3.99
C ASN A 98 -9.69 -12.11 5.13
N ILE A 99 -8.50 -11.55 4.86
CA ILE A 99 -7.77 -10.75 5.85
C ILE A 99 -8.51 -9.43 6.11
N LEU A 100 -8.99 -8.78 5.06
CA LEU A 100 -9.71 -7.50 5.15
C LEU A 100 -11.07 -7.67 5.84
N ASP A 101 -11.83 -8.72 5.51
CA ASP A 101 -13.12 -9.03 6.15
C ASP A 101 -12.99 -9.17 7.69
N LYS A 102 -11.86 -9.73 8.14
CA LYS A 102 -11.56 -9.85 9.58
C LYS A 102 -11.26 -8.51 10.26
N SER A 103 -10.86 -7.50 9.50
CA SER A 103 -10.55 -6.16 10.05
C SER A 103 -11.78 -5.39 10.47
N LYS A 104 -12.95 -5.70 9.90
CA LYS A 104 -14.23 -4.96 10.05
C LYS A 104 -14.18 -3.51 9.54
N GLU A 105 -13.14 -3.14 8.81
CA GLU A 105 -13.04 -1.82 8.17
C GLU A 105 -13.67 -1.85 6.77
N ASN A 106 -14.11 -0.69 6.29
CA ASN A 106 -14.59 -0.54 4.93
C ASN A 106 -13.44 -0.73 3.94
N PHE A 107 -13.62 -1.61 2.97
CA PHE A 107 -12.62 -1.80 1.92
C PHE A 107 -13.25 -2.07 0.56
N GLU A 108 -12.50 -1.76 -0.48
CA GLU A 108 -12.81 -2.05 -1.87
C GLU A 108 -11.58 -2.65 -2.55
N ILE A 109 -11.78 -3.71 -3.34
CA ILE A 109 -10.70 -4.28 -4.18
C ILE A 109 -10.96 -3.86 -5.61
N ILE A 110 -10.04 -3.11 -6.18
CA ILE A 110 -10.08 -2.57 -7.53
C ILE A 110 -9.09 -3.36 -8.38
N ASN A 111 -9.61 -4.14 -9.32
CA ASN A 111 -8.78 -4.81 -10.31
C ASN A 111 -8.29 -3.77 -11.33
N HIS A 112 -6.98 -3.56 -11.34
CA HIS A 112 -6.37 -2.60 -12.25
C HIS A 112 -6.28 -3.15 -13.67
N ASN A 113 -6.75 -2.37 -14.63
CA ASN A 113 -6.63 -2.67 -16.04
C ASN A 113 -5.58 -1.76 -16.70
N HIS A 114 -4.48 -2.35 -17.17
CA HIS A 114 -3.40 -1.62 -17.83
C HIS A 114 -3.83 -0.86 -19.06
N SER A 115 -4.91 -1.27 -19.74
CA SER A 115 -5.40 -0.59 -20.94
C SER A 115 -5.81 0.87 -20.68
N GLU A 116 -6.17 1.21 -19.44
CA GLU A 116 -6.54 2.57 -19.05
C GLU A 116 -5.39 3.57 -19.21
N HIS A 117 -4.13 3.10 -19.20
CA HIS A 117 -2.93 3.94 -19.24
C HIS A 117 -2.00 3.63 -20.42
N LEU A 118 -2.55 3.06 -21.51
CA LEU A 118 -1.77 2.64 -22.67
C LEU A 118 -0.92 3.76 -23.31
N ASN A 119 -1.41 5.00 -23.29
CA ASN A 119 -0.67 6.11 -23.89
C ASN A 119 0.61 6.43 -23.11
N VAL A 120 0.51 6.49 -21.78
CA VAL A 120 1.67 6.70 -20.88
C VAL A 120 2.68 5.56 -21.01
N ILE A 121 2.18 4.38 -21.19
CA ILE A 121 2.93 3.14 -21.32
C ILE A 121 3.74 3.06 -22.61
N LYS A 122 3.18 3.48 -23.75
CA LYS A 122 3.86 3.49 -25.06
C LYS A 122 5.09 4.40 -25.05
N GLU A 123 5.11 5.42 -24.21
CA GLU A 123 6.23 6.34 -24.07
C GLU A 123 7.38 5.75 -23.24
N GLN A 124 7.13 4.68 -22.49
CA GLN A 124 8.14 4.02 -21.66
C GLN A 124 8.96 3.02 -22.48
N LYS A 125 10.27 3.13 -22.42
CA LYS A 125 11.19 2.23 -23.16
C LYS A 125 11.34 0.85 -22.51
N SER A 126 10.93 0.68 -21.26
CA SER A 126 11.10 -0.56 -20.49
C SER A 126 9.76 -1.20 -20.17
N LYS A 127 9.56 -2.43 -20.65
CA LYS A 127 8.35 -3.23 -20.36
C LYS A 127 8.19 -3.55 -18.87
N ASP A 128 9.27 -3.57 -18.13
CA ASP A 128 9.30 -4.05 -16.75
C ASP A 128 8.81 -3.01 -15.73
N THR A 129 8.91 -1.73 -16.06
CA THR A 129 8.40 -0.63 -15.24
C THR A 129 6.93 -0.33 -15.48
N PHE A 130 6.38 -0.89 -16.53
CA PHE A 130 5.07 -0.64 -17.07
C PHE A 130 3.92 -0.89 -16.08
N SER A 131 3.84 -2.09 -15.54
CA SER A 131 2.82 -2.50 -14.58
C SER A 131 2.86 -1.63 -13.32
N ASN A 132 4.06 -1.33 -12.85
CA ASN A 132 4.27 -0.52 -11.66
C ASN A 132 3.81 0.94 -11.85
N LEU A 133 4.17 1.56 -12.98
CA LEU A 133 3.75 2.94 -13.29
C LEU A 133 2.24 3.03 -13.48
N SER A 134 1.65 2.14 -14.27
CA SER A 134 0.21 2.12 -14.52
C SER A 134 -0.61 1.97 -13.24
N SER A 135 -0.24 1.05 -12.35
CA SER A 135 -0.92 0.88 -11.07
C SER A 135 -0.71 2.06 -10.12
N LEU A 136 0.43 2.75 -10.21
CA LEU A 136 0.69 3.97 -9.45
C LEU A 136 -0.20 5.13 -9.93
N LEU A 137 -0.32 5.32 -11.25
CA LEU A 137 -1.23 6.32 -11.84
C LEU A 137 -2.67 6.07 -11.39
N LYS A 138 -3.11 4.81 -11.38
CA LYS A 138 -4.45 4.46 -10.87
C LYS A 138 -4.62 4.88 -9.40
N CYS A 139 -3.62 4.69 -8.57
CA CYS A 139 -3.67 5.14 -7.17
C CYS A 139 -3.82 6.67 -7.07
N PHE A 140 -3.10 7.44 -7.87
CA PHE A 140 -3.23 8.90 -7.90
C PHE A 140 -4.61 9.35 -8.38
N GLU A 141 -5.18 8.70 -9.41
CA GLU A 141 -6.53 9.00 -9.89
C GLU A 141 -7.57 8.74 -8.80
N ILE A 142 -7.45 7.60 -8.10
CA ILE A 142 -8.32 7.27 -6.97
C ILE A 142 -8.19 8.33 -5.87
N GLY A 143 -6.97 8.71 -5.52
CA GLY A 143 -6.73 9.73 -4.50
C GLY A 143 -7.30 11.10 -4.89
N LYS A 144 -7.10 11.52 -6.14
CA LYS A 144 -7.62 12.80 -6.65
C LYS A 144 -9.15 12.85 -6.64
N ASN A 145 -9.81 11.74 -6.93
CA ASN A 145 -11.28 11.67 -7.09
C ASN A 145 -12.03 11.38 -5.79
N ASN A 146 -11.33 11.10 -4.70
CA ASN A 146 -11.93 10.92 -3.38
C ASN A 146 -11.89 12.24 -2.60
N GLY A 147 -12.93 12.49 -1.83
CA GLY A 147 -13.07 13.71 -1.03
C GLY A 147 -12.55 13.58 0.40
N GLU A 148 -11.69 12.60 0.69
CA GLU A 148 -11.13 12.42 2.03
C GLU A 148 -10.13 13.51 2.39
N ASP A 149 -10.05 13.83 3.68
CA ASP A 149 -9.15 14.88 4.19
C ASP A 149 -7.68 14.50 4.09
N LEU A 150 -7.37 13.19 4.14
CA LEU A 150 -6.04 12.63 4.08
C LEU A 150 -6.02 11.37 3.22
N ILE A 151 -4.95 11.22 2.41
CA ILE A 151 -4.71 10.09 1.51
C ILE A 151 -3.32 9.52 1.78
#